data_f1d36f7f857bd28ea018dee0ae1896e1
#
_entry.id   f1d36f7f857bd28ea018dee0ae1896e1
#
_cell.length_a   1.000
_cell.length_b   1.000
_cell.length_c   1.000
_cell.angle_alpha   90.00
_cell.angle_beta   90.00
_cell.angle_gamma   90.00
#
_symmetry.space_group_name_H-M   'P 1'
#
loop_
_entity.id
_entity.type
_entity.pdbx_description
1 polymer ?
#
loop_
_entity_poly.entity_id
_entity_poly.type
_entity_poly.pdbx_seq_one_letter_code
_entity_poly.pdbx_strand_id
1 'polypeptide(L)'
;MDMNPGFIERYQILFEKDKSTKSFAPLAEAYRRMHLLKEAKEVCEIGLSHHPNFTSGLVAYAKVLIDLEKFEEAIKVLEKVTSQNPDNILAHNLLGSCYSHLKKHNLALKSFKMLLFLAPNHVGAQKQVKKLESLSAPDLHENSFKILDPNSLFEEITENNDESRSKEDQNKLNIERVLSLADAFSIRGDLDKAITTLKTAKEQLGDHPEIIKRLSVLDQQPPEVSINEERISSSKKINRLERALLHIDQNRRD
;
A
#
# COMPACT_ATOMS: atom_id res chain seq x y z
N MET A 1 -30.83 -10.22 -8.52
CA MET A 1 -31.68 -10.53 -7.36
C MET A 1 -32.80 -9.51 -7.36
N ASP A 2 -33.97 -9.95 -7.78
CA ASP A 2 -35.16 -9.11 -7.81
C ASP A 2 -35.56 -8.81 -6.37
N MET A 3 -35.61 -7.51 -6.03
CA MET A 3 -36.03 -7.09 -4.70
C MET A 3 -37.54 -7.34 -4.60
N ASN A 4 -37.91 -8.31 -3.77
CA ASN A 4 -39.33 -8.58 -3.49
C ASN A 4 -39.95 -7.30 -2.89
N PRO A 5 -40.98 -6.71 -3.52
CA PRO A 5 -41.63 -5.48 -3.02
C PRO A 5 -42.06 -5.61 -1.55
N GLY A 6 -42.53 -6.76 -1.13
CA GLY A 6 -42.88 -7.03 0.26
C GLY A 6 -41.73 -6.96 1.26
N PHE A 7 -40.48 -7.07 0.78
CA PHE A 7 -39.28 -6.86 1.65
C PHE A 7 -39.15 -5.38 2.02
N ILE A 8 -39.29 -4.51 1.05
CA ILE A 8 -39.15 -3.05 1.24
C ILE A 8 -40.27 -2.54 2.14
N GLU A 9 -41.48 -2.88 1.81
CA GLU A 9 -42.67 -2.51 2.56
C GLU A 9 -42.59 -2.93 4.04
N ARG A 10 -42.08 -4.15 4.29
CA ARG A 10 -41.86 -4.65 5.65
C ARG A 10 -40.88 -3.81 6.44
N TYR A 11 -39.76 -3.42 5.83
CA TYR A 11 -38.75 -2.56 6.51
C TYR A 11 -39.21 -1.12 6.64
N GLN A 12 -40.03 -0.60 5.70
CA GLN A 12 -40.66 0.70 5.83
C GLN A 12 -41.58 0.74 7.05
N ILE A 13 -42.48 -0.22 7.16
CA ILE A 13 -43.46 -0.33 8.28
C ILE A 13 -42.69 -0.44 9.62
N LEU A 14 -41.63 -1.24 9.67
CA LEU A 14 -40.80 -1.39 10.88
C LEU A 14 -40.11 -0.07 11.26
N PHE A 15 -39.60 0.66 10.28
CA PHE A 15 -38.90 1.93 10.51
C PHE A 15 -39.88 3.06 10.84
N GLU A 16 -41.08 3.10 10.23
CA GLU A 16 -42.12 4.06 10.56
C GLU A 16 -42.65 3.87 11.97
N LYS A 17 -42.79 2.61 12.40
CA LYS A 17 -43.25 2.24 13.74
C LYS A 17 -42.23 2.63 14.82
N ASP A 18 -40.98 2.44 14.54
CA ASP A 18 -39.86 2.77 15.45
C ASP A 18 -38.62 3.17 14.68
N LYS A 19 -38.33 4.46 14.63
CA LYS A 19 -37.17 5.05 13.97
C LYS A 19 -35.84 4.70 14.64
N SER A 20 -35.86 4.17 15.88
CA SER A 20 -34.67 3.72 16.60
C SER A 20 -34.25 2.29 16.24
N THR A 21 -34.99 1.59 15.37
CA THR A 21 -34.62 0.23 14.97
C THR A 21 -33.41 0.21 14.05
N LYS A 22 -32.59 -0.85 14.16
CA LYS A 22 -31.47 -1.09 13.23
C LYS A 22 -31.90 -1.50 11.82
N SER A 23 -33.23 -1.58 11.58
CA SER A 23 -33.82 -1.89 10.27
C SER A 23 -33.61 -0.80 9.21
N PHE A 24 -33.15 0.38 9.62
CA PHE A 24 -32.82 1.46 8.69
C PHE A 24 -31.71 1.09 7.69
N ALA A 25 -30.72 0.26 8.07
CA ALA A 25 -29.63 -0.09 7.19
C ALA A 25 -30.06 -0.92 5.95
N PRO A 26 -30.84 -2.02 6.08
CA PRO A 26 -31.40 -2.71 4.92
C PRO A 26 -32.42 -1.87 4.15
N LEU A 27 -33.18 -0.99 4.80
CA LEU A 27 -34.12 -0.08 4.13
C LEU A 27 -33.38 0.94 3.26
N ALA A 28 -32.33 1.55 3.80
CA ALA A 28 -31.50 2.48 3.04
C ALA A 28 -30.81 1.81 1.85
N GLU A 29 -30.33 0.58 2.00
CA GLU A 29 -29.77 -0.20 0.88
C GLU A 29 -30.84 -0.51 -0.18
N ALA A 30 -32.08 -0.76 0.22
CA ALA A 30 -33.18 -0.96 -0.69
C ALA A 30 -33.49 0.32 -1.49
N TYR A 31 -33.65 1.46 -0.82
CA TYR A 31 -33.83 2.75 -1.48
C TYR A 31 -32.68 3.12 -2.41
N ARG A 32 -31.44 2.87 -1.98
CA ARG A 32 -30.25 3.10 -2.80
C ARG A 32 -30.31 2.32 -4.12
N ARG A 33 -30.70 1.03 -4.07
CA ARG A 33 -30.84 0.19 -5.28
C ARG A 33 -31.99 0.62 -6.18
N MET A 34 -32.99 1.28 -5.63
CA MET A 34 -34.08 1.90 -6.40
C MET A 34 -33.74 3.29 -6.92
N HIS A 35 -32.49 3.75 -6.73
CA HIS A 35 -32.02 5.10 -7.05
C HIS A 35 -32.77 6.22 -6.30
N LEU A 36 -33.47 5.90 -5.21
CA LEU A 36 -34.09 6.85 -4.29
C LEU A 36 -33.04 7.32 -3.26
N LEU A 37 -32.03 8.04 -3.76
CA LEU A 37 -30.83 8.36 -2.98
C LEU A 37 -31.09 9.39 -1.88
N LYS A 38 -32.06 10.29 -2.06
CA LYS A 38 -32.43 11.27 -1.04
C LYS A 38 -33.10 10.61 0.15
N GLU A 39 -34.04 9.74 -0.11
CA GLU A 39 -34.77 8.95 0.89
C GLU A 39 -33.81 7.99 1.62
N ALA A 40 -32.92 7.34 0.88
CA ALA A 40 -31.88 6.49 1.45
C ALA A 40 -30.98 7.26 2.42
N LYS A 41 -30.59 8.49 2.06
CA LYS A 41 -29.77 9.37 2.89
C LYS A 41 -30.50 9.75 4.18
N GLU A 42 -31.74 10.21 4.07
CA GLU A 42 -32.59 10.62 5.20
C GLU A 42 -32.77 9.47 6.21
N VAL A 43 -33.11 8.28 5.71
CA VAL A 43 -33.26 7.07 6.54
C VAL A 43 -31.95 6.73 7.27
N CYS A 44 -30.81 6.85 6.61
CA CYS A 44 -29.50 6.64 7.24
C CYS A 44 -29.23 7.70 8.33
N GLU A 45 -29.50 8.97 8.06
CA GLU A 45 -29.25 10.06 9.03
C GLU A 45 -30.09 9.90 10.28
N ILE A 46 -31.39 9.57 10.13
CA ILE A 46 -32.28 9.29 11.27
C ILE A 46 -31.77 8.05 12.03
N GLY A 47 -31.50 6.95 11.35
CA GLY A 47 -31.04 5.73 12.01
C GLY A 47 -29.70 5.88 12.72
N LEU A 48 -28.75 6.63 12.14
CA LEU A 48 -27.44 6.89 12.72
C LEU A 48 -27.49 7.90 13.87
N SER A 49 -28.51 8.77 13.95
CA SER A 49 -28.72 9.62 15.11
C SER A 49 -29.01 8.81 16.38
N HIS A 50 -29.72 7.69 16.24
CA HIS A 50 -30.00 6.74 17.33
C HIS A 50 -28.87 5.72 17.54
N HIS A 51 -28.19 5.33 16.47
CA HIS A 51 -27.13 4.31 16.49
C HIS A 51 -25.84 4.78 15.82
N PRO A 52 -25.09 5.74 16.41
CA PRO A 52 -23.97 6.43 15.76
C PRO A 52 -22.75 5.53 15.45
N ASN A 53 -22.70 4.34 16.07
CA ASN A 53 -21.60 3.38 15.89
C ASN A 53 -22.04 2.06 15.23
N PHE A 54 -23.24 2.03 14.67
CA PHE A 54 -23.73 0.82 14.00
C PHE A 54 -23.03 0.63 12.65
N THR A 55 -22.05 -0.28 12.60
CA THR A 55 -21.17 -0.52 11.45
C THR A 55 -21.94 -0.73 10.14
N SER A 56 -22.99 -1.59 10.14
CA SER A 56 -23.78 -1.85 8.93
C SER A 56 -24.52 -0.60 8.44
N GLY A 57 -25.00 0.24 9.36
CA GLY A 57 -25.62 1.52 9.05
C GLY A 57 -24.62 2.53 8.46
N LEU A 58 -23.43 2.62 9.06
CA LEU A 58 -22.36 3.47 8.54
C LEU A 58 -21.93 3.05 7.14
N VAL A 59 -21.80 1.75 6.88
CA VAL A 59 -21.46 1.23 5.55
C VAL A 59 -22.58 1.50 4.54
N ALA A 60 -23.86 1.33 4.93
CA ALA A 60 -24.98 1.65 4.06
C ALA A 60 -25.01 3.15 3.72
N TYR A 61 -24.79 4.02 4.72
CA TYR A 61 -24.71 5.47 4.53
C TYR A 61 -23.54 5.87 3.61
N ALA A 62 -22.38 5.27 3.81
CA ALA A 62 -21.22 5.51 2.94
C ALA A 62 -21.49 5.15 1.47
N LYS A 63 -22.19 4.02 1.22
CA LYS A 63 -22.58 3.65 -0.15
C LYS A 63 -23.56 4.66 -0.77
N VAL A 64 -24.51 5.16 0.01
CA VAL A 64 -25.44 6.20 -0.45
C VAL A 64 -24.68 7.49 -0.79
N LEU A 65 -23.71 7.89 0.05
CA LEU A 65 -22.88 9.07 -0.21
C LEU A 65 -22.01 8.89 -1.46
N ILE A 66 -21.49 7.69 -1.72
CA ILE A 66 -20.73 7.37 -2.93
C ILE A 66 -21.63 7.51 -4.17
N ASP A 67 -22.85 6.99 -4.13
CA ASP A 67 -23.79 7.10 -5.25
C ASP A 67 -24.29 8.55 -5.47
N LEU A 68 -24.21 9.39 -4.43
CA LEU A 68 -24.41 10.84 -4.50
C LEU A 68 -23.14 11.62 -4.90
N GLU A 69 -22.05 10.93 -5.23
CA GLU A 69 -20.73 11.50 -5.56
C GLU A 69 -20.09 12.34 -4.44
N LYS A 70 -20.55 12.17 -3.19
CA LYS A 70 -20.02 12.85 -2.00
C LYS A 70 -18.87 12.07 -1.38
N PHE A 71 -17.78 11.94 -2.14
CA PHE A 71 -16.65 11.06 -1.79
C PHE A 71 -15.95 11.48 -0.48
N GLU A 72 -15.80 12.77 -0.20
CA GLU A 72 -15.16 13.27 1.03
C GLU A 72 -15.98 12.93 2.29
N GLU A 73 -17.32 13.06 2.21
CA GLU A 73 -18.20 12.69 3.30
C GLU A 73 -18.17 11.17 3.51
N ALA A 74 -18.19 10.39 2.42
CA ALA A 74 -18.10 8.93 2.46
C ALA A 74 -16.79 8.45 3.11
N ILE A 75 -15.66 9.09 2.80
CA ILE A 75 -14.35 8.76 3.40
C ILE A 75 -14.40 8.93 4.91
N LYS A 76 -14.91 10.06 5.43
CA LYS A 76 -15.01 10.30 6.88
C LYS A 76 -15.81 9.22 7.59
N VAL A 77 -16.92 8.80 6.98
CA VAL A 77 -17.77 7.73 7.53
C VAL A 77 -17.03 6.39 7.49
N LEU A 78 -16.35 6.08 6.40
CA LEU A 78 -15.63 4.81 6.23
C LEU A 78 -14.37 4.74 7.11
N GLU A 79 -13.68 5.84 7.34
CA GLU A 79 -12.56 5.92 8.29
C GLU A 79 -13.04 5.62 9.72
N LYS A 80 -14.24 6.11 10.11
CA LYS A 80 -14.86 5.73 11.37
C LYS A 80 -15.15 4.21 11.42
N VAL A 81 -15.63 3.62 10.32
CA VAL A 81 -15.85 2.16 10.25
C VAL A 81 -14.53 1.40 10.42
N THR A 82 -13.48 1.78 9.70
CA THR A 82 -12.18 1.08 9.77
C THR A 82 -11.45 1.29 11.08
N SER A 83 -11.68 2.40 11.80
CA SER A 83 -11.15 2.60 13.15
C SER A 83 -11.81 1.69 14.18
N GLN A 84 -13.10 1.38 14.02
CA GLN A 84 -13.84 0.47 14.90
C GLN A 84 -13.65 -1.01 14.52
N ASN A 85 -13.59 -1.29 13.23
CA ASN A 85 -13.48 -2.62 12.64
C ASN A 85 -12.37 -2.61 11.55
N PRO A 86 -11.09 -2.75 11.95
CA PRO A 86 -9.95 -2.69 11.01
C PRO A 86 -9.94 -3.82 9.97
N ASP A 87 -10.63 -4.92 10.25
CA ASP A 87 -10.78 -6.11 9.40
C ASP A 87 -11.97 -6.03 8.42
N ASN A 88 -12.66 -4.90 8.36
CA ASN A 88 -13.81 -4.73 7.47
C ASN A 88 -13.37 -4.59 6.01
N ILE A 89 -13.36 -5.73 5.30
CA ILE A 89 -13.00 -5.86 3.88
C ILE A 89 -13.78 -4.87 2.99
N LEU A 90 -15.09 -4.74 3.25
CA LEU A 90 -15.96 -3.87 2.44
C LEU A 90 -15.63 -2.40 2.63
N ALA A 91 -15.32 -1.98 3.86
CA ALA A 91 -14.93 -0.60 4.15
C ALA A 91 -13.61 -0.23 3.44
N HIS A 92 -12.60 -1.09 3.48
CA HIS A 92 -11.35 -0.87 2.76
C HIS A 92 -11.54 -0.81 1.24
N ASN A 93 -12.43 -1.63 0.67
CA ASN A 93 -12.76 -1.57 -0.75
C ASN A 93 -13.43 -0.25 -1.14
N LEU A 94 -14.40 0.21 -0.35
CA LEU A 94 -15.10 1.47 -0.58
C LEU A 94 -14.16 2.67 -0.40
N LEU A 95 -13.28 2.67 0.62
CA LEU A 95 -12.25 3.69 0.81
C LEU A 95 -11.30 3.78 -0.39
N GLY A 96 -10.79 2.63 -0.85
CA GLY A 96 -9.93 2.58 -2.03
C GLY A 96 -10.61 3.17 -3.26
N SER A 97 -11.90 2.87 -3.47
CA SER A 97 -12.70 3.42 -4.56
C SER A 97 -12.89 4.93 -4.43
N CYS A 98 -13.26 5.45 -3.24
CA CYS A 98 -13.42 6.88 -3.00
C CYS A 98 -12.12 7.66 -3.24
N TYR A 99 -10.99 7.17 -2.70
CA TYR A 99 -9.69 7.79 -2.94
C TYR A 99 -9.27 7.77 -4.41
N SER A 100 -9.62 6.70 -5.14
CA SER A 100 -9.37 6.62 -6.59
C SER A 100 -10.16 7.67 -7.37
N HIS A 101 -11.43 7.90 -7.02
CA HIS A 101 -12.26 8.95 -7.63
C HIS A 101 -11.69 10.36 -7.36
N LEU A 102 -11.17 10.60 -6.17
CA LEU A 102 -10.51 11.85 -5.80
C LEU A 102 -9.07 11.97 -6.31
N LYS A 103 -8.58 11.01 -7.12
CA LYS A 103 -7.21 10.94 -7.64
C LYS A 103 -6.12 10.91 -6.56
N LYS A 104 -6.47 10.52 -5.33
CA LYS A 104 -5.54 10.34 -4.21
C LYS A 104 -4.91 8.95 -4.27
N HIS A 105 -4.05 8.71 -5.28
CA HIS A 105 -3.53 7.39 -5.64
C HIS A 105 -2.81 6.66 -4.50
N ASN A 106 -2.02 7.37 -3.70
CA ASN A 106 -1.28 6.79 -2.58
C ASN A 106 -2.23 6.23 -1.49
N LEU A 107 -3.30 6.97 -1.15
CA LEU A 107 -4.29 6.55 -0.17
C LEU A 107 -5.16 5.40 -0.71
N ALA A 108 -5.53 5.46 -1.99
CA ALA A 108 -6.24 4.38 -2.67
C ALA A 108 -5.41 3.09 -2.64
N LEU A 109 -4.12 3.17 -2.98
CA LEU A 109 -3.19 2.05 -2.97
C LEU A 109 -3.06 1.43 -1.57
N LYS A 110 -2.93 2.27 -0.52
CA LYS A 110 -2.90 1.82 0.87
C LYS A 110 -4.15 1.05 1.25
N SER A 111 -5.35 1.57 0.89
CA SER A 111 -6.63 0.93 1.18
C SER A 111 -6.80 -0.41 0.46
N PHE A 112 -6.44 -0.48 -0.84
CA PHE A 112 -6.51 -1.74 -1.59
C PHE A 112 -5.45 -2.76 -1.16
N LYS A 113 -4.24 -2.34 -0.75
CA LYS A 113 -3.23 -3.24 -0.16
C LYS A 113 -3.72 -3.83 1.17
N MET A 114 -4.38 -3.02 2.02
CA MET A 114 -5.01 -3.53 3.23
C MET A 114 -6.13 -4.52 2.92
N LEU A 115 -6.96 -4.23 1.92
CA LEU A 115 -7.96 -5.17 1.43
C LEU A 115 -7.34 -6.51 0.98
N LEU A 116 -6.23 -6.47 0.24
CA LEU A 116 -5.53 -7.69 -0.20
C LEU A 116 -4.84 -8.44 0.96
N PHE A 117 -4.41 -7.73 1.99
CA PHE A 117 -3.90 -8.36 3.22
C PHE A 117 -5.01 -9.17 3.91
N LEU A 118 -6.23 -8.63 3.99
CA LEU A 118 -7.38 -9.30 4.59
C LEU A 118 -8.00 -10.38 3.67
N ALA A 119 -7.98 -10.14 2.37
CA ALA A 119 -8.55 -11.01 1.35
C ALA A 119 -7.63 -11.13 0.12
N PRO A 120 -6.59 -11.98 0.16
CA PRO A 120 -5.57 -12.08 -0.89
C PRO A 120 -6.12 -12.42 -2.28
N ASN A 121 -7.22 -13.15 -2.34
CA ASN A 121 -7.84 -13.60 -3.60
C ASN A 121 -8.85 -12.60 -4.19
N HIS A 122 -8.93 -11.37 -3.67
CA HIS A 122 -9.88 -10.37 -4.16
C HIS A 122 -9.44 -9.79 -5.51
N VAL A 123 -9.92 -10.38 -6.61
CA VAL A 123 -9.52 -10.05 -7.99
C VAL A 123 -9.68 -8.56 -8.33
N GLY A 124 -10.75 -7.91 -7.84
CA GLY A 124 -10.98 -6.47 -8.07
C GLY A 124 -9.87 -5.61 -7.47
N ALA A 125 -9.47 -5.88 -6.23
CA ALA A 125 -8.41 -5.14 -5.56
C ALA A 125 -7.04 -5.39 -6.22
N GLN A 126 -6.74 -6.63 -6.64
CA GLN A 126 -5.51 -6.94 -7.37
C GLN A 126 -5.38 -6.12 -8.66
N LYS A 127 -6.48 -5.98 -9.42
CA LYS A 127 -6.51 -5.15 -10.64
C LYS A 127 -6.29 -3.67 -10.32
N GLN A 128 -6.94 -3.16 -9.25
CA GLN A 128 -6.79 -1.75 -8.85
C GLN A 128 -5.37 -1.45 -8.35
N VAL A 129 -4.77 -2.33 -7.56
CA VAL A 129 -3.38 -2.18 -7.11
C VAL A 129 -2.43 -2.13 -8.30
N LYS A 130 -2.51 -3.08 -9.23
CA LYS A 130 -1.68 -3.07 -10.45
C LYS A 130 -1.84 -1.79 -11.25
N LYS A 131 -3.09 -1.31 -11.43
CA LYS A 131 -3.38 -0.07 -12.14
C LYS A 131 -2.78 1.15 -11.42
N LEU A 132 -2.93 1.23 -10.10
CA LEU A 132 -2.41 2.35 -9.31
C LEU A 132 -0.89 2.35 -9.24
N GLU A 133 -0.26 1.18 -9.14
CA GLU A 133 1.19 1.03 -9.19
C GLU A 133 1.76 1.43 -10.55
N SER A 134 1.08 1.12 -11.66
CA SER A 134 1.49 1.58 -12.98
C SER A 134 1.33 3.09 -13.19
N LEU A 135 0.37 3.73 -12.50
CA LEU A 135 0.18 5.19 -12.55
C LEU A 135 1.18 5.94 -11.66
N SER A 136 1.61 5.33 -10.56
CA SER A 136 2.65 5.89 -9.68
C SER A 136 4.08 5.57 -10.14
N ALA A 137 4.26 4.64 -11.07
CA ALA A 137 5.55 4.27 -11.63
C ALA A 137 6.26 5.39 -12.43
N PRO A 138 5.59 6.30 -13.17
CA PRO A 138 6.28 7.41 -13.83
C PRO A 138 7.01 8.35 -12.86
N ASP A 139 6.43 8.61 -11.69
CA ASP A 139 7.06 9.45 -10.67
C ASP A 139 8.24 8.75 -9.97
N LEU A 140 8.25 7.40 -9.96
CA LEU A 140 9.33 6.60 -9.43
C LEU A 140 10.50 6.43 -10.44
N HIS A 141 10.24 6.50 -11.76
CA HIS A 141 11.27 6.25 -12.77
C HIS A 141 12.24 7.42 -12.99
N GLU A 142 11.82 8.68 -12.81
CA GLU A 142 12.75 9.80 -12.94
C GLU A 142 13.50 10.15 -11.65
N ASN A 143 12.90 9.92 -10.49
CA ASN A 143 13.52 10.20 -9.19
C ASN A 143 14.13 8.98 -8.49
N SER A 144 13.64 7.76 -8.74
CA SER A 144 14.14 6.57 -8.01
C SER A 144 15.52 6.10 -8.45
N PHE A 145 15.98 6.46 -9.67
CA PHE A 145 17.34 6.19 -10.10
C PHE A 145 18.31 7.38 -9.87
N LYS A 146 17.81 8.59 -9.64
CA LYS A 146 18.61 9.70 -9.12
C LYS A 146 18.90 9.60 -7.62
N ILE A 147 18.21 8.74 -6.91
CA ILE A 147 18.20 8.63 -5.44
C ILE A 147 19.37 7.78 -4.90
N LEU A 148 20.34 7.45 -5.68
CA LEU A 148 21.48 6.72 -5.12
C LEU A 148 22.79 7.50 -5.27
N ASP A 149 22.69 8.82 -5.31
CA ASP A 149 23.81 9.65 -4.92
C ASP A 149 23.89 9.63 -3.38
N PRO A 150 24.93 9.03 -2.78
CA PRO A 150 25.10 8.98 -1.33
C PRO A 150 25.03 10.36 -0.66
N ASN A 151 25.42 11.42 -1.38
CA ASN A 151 25.42 12.79 -0.86
C ASN A 151 24.00 13.37 -0.74
N SER A 152 23.09 13.10 -1.69
CA SER A 152 21.71 13.59 -1.61
C SER A 152 20.90 12.91 -0.52
N LEU A 153 21.16 11.62 -0.24
CA LEU A 153 20.57 10.89 0.89
C LEU A 153 21.06 11.43 2.24
N PHE A 154 22.31 11.88 2.30
CA PHE A 154 22.86 12.50 3.51
C PHE A 154 22.24 13.87 3.79
N GLU A 155 21.99 14.68 2.76
CA GLU A 155 21.32 15.99 2.88
C GLU A 155 19.85 15.80 3.35
N GLU A 156 19.11 14.84 2.80
CA GLU A 156 17.73 14.55 3.19
C GLU A 156 17.62 13.98 4.62
N ILE A 157 18.62 13.21 5.09
CA ILE A 157 18.69 12.69 6.45
C ILE A 157 19.00 13.81 7.46
N THR A 158 19.75 14.84 7.06
CA THR A 158 20.13 15.96 7.92
C THR A 158 19.07 17.08 7.97
N GLU A 159 18.25 17.25 6.91
CA GLU A 159 17.21 18.27 6.84
C GLU A 159 15.90 17.90 7.59
N ASN A 160 15.61 16.60 7.77
CA ASN A 160 14.43 16.14 8.53
C ASN A 160 14.66 16.08 10.06
N ASN A 161 15.35 17.06 10.60
CA ASN A 161 15.57 17.17 12.02
C ASN A 161 14.33 17.74 12.73
N ASP A 162 13.61 16.85 13.45
CA ASP A 162 12.62 17.23 14.44
C ASP A 162 13.31 18.09 15.53
N GLU A 163 13.01 19.37 15.61
CA GLU A 163 13.62 20.35 16.54
C GLU A 163 13.44 20.01 18.03
N SER A 164 12.79 18.88 18.35
CA SER A 164 12.46 18.46 19.73
C SER A 164 13.43 17.45 20.35
N ARG A 165 14.48 16.97 19.63
CA ARG A 165 15.45 15.97 20.12
C ARG A 165 16.80 16.57 20.44
N SER A 166 17.48 16.02 21.46
CA SER A 166 18.86 16.42 21.79
C SER A 166 19.81 16.09 20.62
N LYS A 167 20.84 16.91 20.44
CA LYS A 167 21.84 16.70 19.36
C LYS A 167 22.51 15.32 19.43
N GLU A 168 22.64 14.72 20.61
CA GLU A 168 23.21 13.39 20.81
C GLU A 168 22.28 12.29 20.33
N ASP A 169 20.95 12.41 20.57
CA ASP A 169 19.96 11.45 20.10
C ASP A 169 19.81 11.51 18.56
N GLN A 170 19.91 12.70 17.99
CA GLN A 170 19.91 12.90 16.54
C GLN A 170 21.13 12.26 15.87
N ASN A 171 22.33 12.45 16.42
CA ASN A 171 23.55 11.83 15.90
C ASN A 171 23.48 10.30 15.98
N LYS A 172 22.97 9.74 17.08
CA LYS A 172 22.79 8.31 17.24
C LYS A 172 21.84 7.73 16.20
N LEU A 173 20.69 8.39 15.97
CA LEU A 173 19.71 7.99 14.97
C LEU A 173 20.28 8.05 13.55
N ASN A 174 21.05 9.08 13.23
CA ASN A 174 21.70 9.22 11.92
C ASN A 174 22.75 8.14 11.69
N ILE A 175 23.52 7.77 12.71
CA ILE A 175 24.48 6.67 12.65
C ILE A 175 23.75 5.34 12.38
N GLU A 176 22.69 5.03 13.10
CA GLU A 176 21.90 3.80 12.89
C GLU A 176 21.34 3.71 11.47
N ARG A 177 20.84 4.82 10.92
CA ARG A 177 20.32 4.88 9.53
C ARG A 177 21.42 4.61 8.50
N VAL A 178 22.58 5.23 8.66
CA VAL A 178 23.73 5.02 7.77
C VAL A 178 24.22 3.59 7.82
N LEU A 179 24.31 3.00 9.01
CA LEU A 179 24.71 1.60 9.17
C LEU A 179 23.72 0.65 8.49
N SER A 180 22.41 0.88 8.66
CA SER A 180 21.37 0.10 7.98
C SER A 180 21.44 0.22 6.46
N LEU A 181 21.76 1.41 5.93
CA LEU A 181 21.91 1.62 4.50
C LEU A 181 23.13 0.91 3.93
N ALA A 182 24.26 0.98 4.64
CA ALA A 182 25.48 0.27 4.25
C ALA A 182 25.30 -1.26 4.28
N ASP A 183 24.59 -1.78 5.27
CA ASP A 183 24.23 -3.20 5.36
C ASP A 183 23.33 -3.62 4.18
N ALA A 184 22.36 -2.79 3.81
CA ALA A 184 21.48 -3.06 2.66
C ALA A 184 22.26 -3.10 1.34
N PHE A 185 23.25 -2.23 1.13
CA PHE A 185 24.14 -2.29 -0.03
C PHE A 185 25.03 -3.55 -0.01
N SER A 186 25.55 -3.93 1.15
CA SER A 186 26.37 -5.15 1.30
C SER A 186 25.58 -6.42 0.97
N ILE A 187 24.31 -6.52 1.43
CA ILE A 187 23.43 -7.65 1.11
C ILE A 187 23.10 -7.74 -0.40
N ARG A 188 23.06 -6.59 -1.07
CA ARG A 188 22.85 -6.52 -2.54
C ARG A 188 24.11 -6.85 -3.36
N GLY A 189 25.27 -6.95 -2.73
CA GLY A 189 26.57 -7.10 -3.40
C GLY A 189 27.14 -5.78 -3.94
N ASP A 190 26.56 -4.62 -3.62
CA ASP A 190 27.02 -3.28 -4.03
C ASP A 190 28.08 -2.76 -3.04
N LEU A 191 29.22 -3.48 -2.91
CA LEU A 191 30.24 -3.19 -1.92
C LEU A 191 30.85 -1.78 -2.06
N ASP A 192 31.05 -1.30 -3.28
CA ASP A 192 31.57 0.04 -3.54
C ASP A 192 30.67 1.13 -2.97
N LYS A 193 29.37 0.96 -3.09
CA LYS A 193 28.38 1.91 -2.53
C LYS A 193 28.33 1.83 -1.00
N ALA A 194 28.44 0.63 -0.43
CA ALA A 194 28.51 0.44 1.01
C ALA A 194 29.75 1.15 1.60
N ILE A 195 30.91 0.96 0.99
CA ILE A 195 32.17 1.60 1.41
C ILE A 195 32.09 3.13 1.28
N THR A 196 31.55 3.62 0.15
CA THR A 196 31.38 5.07 -0.08
C THR A 196 30.47 5.69 0.96
N THR A 197 29.32 5.07 1.25
CA THR A 197 28.35 5.52 2.26
C THR A 197 29.00 5.61 3.66
N LEU A 198 29.76 4.60 4.05
CA LEU A 198 30.43 4.59 5.35
C LEU A 198 31.59 5.60 5.43
N LYS A 199 32.31 5.85 4.33
CA LYS A 199 33.40 6.88 4.28
C LYS A 199 32.80 8.27 4.42
N THR A 200 31.73 8.58 3.68
CA THR A 200 31.00 9.86 3.78
C THR A 200 30.46 10.08 5.19
N ALA A 201 29.91 9.03 5.80
CA ALA A 201 29.42 9.09 7.18
C ALA A 201 30.54 9.36 8.19
N LYS A 202 31.70 8.76 8.01
CA LYS A 202 32.89 9.00 8.84
C LYS A 202 33.35 10.47 8.76
N GLU A 203 33.30 11.07 7.58
CA GLU A 203 33.68 12.48 7.37
C GLU A 203 32.68 13.45 8.03
N GLN A 204 31.37 13.14 8.00
CA GLN A 204 30.33 14.04 8.48
C GLN A 204 29.97 13.85 9.97
N LEU A 205 29.98 12.61 10.45
CA LEU A 205 29.57 12.25 11.81
C LEU A 205 30.75 11.95 12.75
N GLY A 206 31.99 11.94 12.18
CA GLY A 206 33.19 11.65 12.93
C GLY A 206 33.53 10.16 13.08
N ASP A 207 34.57 9.87 13.83
CA ASP A 207 35.10 8.52 14.06
C ASP A 207 34.23 7.72 15.04
N HIS A 208 33.11 7.15 14.53
CA HIS A 208 32.29 6.27 15.32
C HIS A 208 32.78 4.81 15.25
N PRO A 209 32.90 4.08 16.39
CA PRO A 209 33.50 2.75 16.43
C PRO A 209 32.76 1.72 15.52
N GLU A 210 31.46 1.80 15.40
CA GLU A 210 30.69 0.89 14.53
C GLU A 210 30.92 1.16 13.04
N ILE A 211 31.11 2.43 12.63
CA ILE A 211 31.43 2.80 11.24
C ILE A 211 32.80 2.26 10.88
N ILE A 212 33.82 2.48 11.77
CA ILE A 212 35.18 1.99 11.57
C ILE A 212 35.23 0.47 11.48
N LYS A 213 34.50 -0.22 12.36
CA LYS A 213 34.43 -1.68 12.37
C LYS A 213 33.84 -2.23 11.04
N ARG A 214 32.76 -1.64 10.52
CA ARG A 214 32.20 -2.08 9.24
C ARG A 214 33.07 -1.77 8.05
N LEU A 215 33.73 -0.61 8.03
CA LEU A 215 34.74 -0.30 7.01
C LEU A 215 35.89 -1.32 6.98
N SER A 216 36.40 -1.70 8.15
CA SER A 216 37.49 -2.69 8.22
C SER A 216 37.06 -4.08 7.75
N VAL A 217 35.78 -4.47 7.95
CA VAL A 217 35.24 -5.74 7.46
C VAL A 217 35.06 -5.72 5.93
N LEU A 218 34.60 -4.62 5.37
CA LEU A 218 34.36 -4.48 3.93
C LEU A 218 35.64 -4.33 3.14
N ASP A 219 36.67 -3.65 3.70
CA ASP A 219 37.99 -3.52 3.08
C ASP A 219 38.78 -4.87 3.07
N GLN A 220 38.46 -5.82 3.95
CA GLN A 220 39.09 -7.13 4.02
C GLN A 220 38.42 -8.21 3.13
N GLN A 221 37.25 -7.93 2.53
CA GLN A 221 36.65 -8.83 1.55
C GLN A 221 37.36 -8.63 0.20
N PRO A 222 38.01 -9.66 -0.39
CA PRO A 222 38.51 -9.57 -1.74
C PRO A 222 37.38 -9.27 -2.70
N PRO A 223 37.59 -8.49 -3.80
CA PRO A 223 36.57 -8.20 -4.76
C PRO A 223 36.00 -9.52 -5.30
N GLU A 224 34.72 -9.82 -4.95
CA GLU A 224 34.04 -10.97 -5.50
C GLU A 224 34.00 -10.83 -7.01
N VAL A 225 34.60 -11.78 -7.68
CA VAL A 225 34.55 -12.02 -9.12
C VAL A 225 33.11 -11.94 -9.59
N SER A 226 32.84 -11.03 -10.48
CA SER A 226 31.54 -10.66 -11.04
C SER A 226 30.59 -11.85 -11.27
N ILE A 227 29.51 -11.91 -10.51
CA ILE A 227 28.36 -12.84 -10.68
C ILE A 227 27.78 -12.79 -12.11
N ASN A 228 28.14 -11.79 -12.90
CA ASN A 228 27.75 -11.68 -14.32
C ASN A 228 28.35 -12.76 -15.23
N GLU A 229 29.54 -13.28 -14.95
CA GLU A 229 30.14 -14.33 -15.80
C GLU A 229 29.50 -15.70 -15.58
N GLU A 230 29.10 -16.04 -14.36
CA GLU A 230 28.39 -17.29 -14.09
C GLU A 230 26.94 -17.27 -14.62
N ARG A 231 26.23 -16.15 -14.56
CA ARG A 231 24.91 -15.99 -15.18
C ARG A 231 24.98 -16.10 -16.71
N ILE A 232 26.00 -15.53 -17.33
CA ILE A 232 26.21 -15.61 -18.79
C ILE A 232 26.60 -17.04 -19.18
N SER A 233 27.42 -17.73 -18.39
CA SER A 233 27.80 -19.13 -18.64
C SER A 233 26.62 -20.09 -18.43
N SER A 234 25.77 -19.84 -17.43
CA SER A 234 24.55 -20.61 -17.17
C SER A 234 23.50 -20.42 -18.26
N SER A 235 23.30 -19.19 -18.75
CA SER A 235 22.42 -18.88 -19.86
C SER A 235 22.88 -19.55 -21.17
N LYS A 236 24.21 -19.57 -21.43
CA LYS A 236 24.77 -20.28 -22.60
C LYS A 236 24.62 -21.82 -22.51
N LYS A 237 24.68 -22.37 -21.27
CA LYS A 237 24.41 -23.83 -21.06
C LYS A 237 22.94 -24.15 -21.27
N ILE A 238 22.01 -23.31 -20.78
CA ILE A 238 20.55 -23.48 -20.98
C ILE A 238 20.21 -23.42 -22.47
N ASN A 239 20.69 -22.45 -23.22
CA ASN A 239 20.49 -22.36 -24.67
C ASN A 239 21.08 -23.54 -25.46
N ARG A 240 22.15 -24.15 -24.96
CA ARG A 240 22.72 -25.36 -25.57
C ARG A 240 21.87 -26.61 -25.33
N LEU A 241 21.28 -26.73 -24.14
CA LEU A 241 20.38 -27.81 -23.77
C LEU A 241 19.03 -27.69 -24.51
N GLU A 242 18.50 -26.49 -24.67
CA GLU A 242 17.28 -26.24 -25.46
C GLU A 242 17.46 -26.62 -26.95
N ARG A 243 18.61 -26.28 -27.56
CA ARG A 243 18.93 -26.70 -28.94
C ARG A 243 19.10 -28.19 -29.06
N ALA A 244 19.68 -28.84 -28.05
CA ALA A 244 19.80 -30.30 -28.04
C ALA A 244 18.44 -31.02 -27.94
N LEU A 245 17.54 -30.46 -27.09
CA LEU A 245 16.16 -30.97 -26.95
C LEU A 245 15.35 -30.81 -28.25
N LEU A 246 15.46 -29.68 -28.93
CA LEU A 246 14.81 -29.44 -30.22
C LEU A 246 15.30 -30.43 -31.32
N HIS A 247 16.59 -30.80 -31.28
CA HIS A 247 17.14 -31.77 -32.24
C HIS A 247 16.67 -33.20 -31.95
N ILE A 248 16.42 -33.55 -30.67
CA ILE A 248 15.87 -34.84 -30.28
C ILE A 248 14.39 -34.97 -30.67
N ASP A 249 13.61 -33.86 -30.53
CA ASP A 249 12.19 -33.84 -30.92
C ASP A 249 11.99 -33.88 -32.45
N GLN A 250 12.92 -33.34 -33.25
CA GLN A 250 12.90 -33.45 -34.71
C GLN A 250 13.19 -34.89 -35.19
N ASN A 251 14.17 -35.58 -34.56
CA ASN A 251 14.50 -36.96 -34.90
C ASN A 251 13.49 -38.03 -34.40
N ARG A 252 12.48 -37.62 -33.64
CA ARG A 252 11.39 -38.51 -33.19
C ARG A 252 10.16 -38.48 -34.10
N ARG A 253 10.13 -37.56 -35.07
CA ARG A 253 9.00 -37.38 -36.01
C ARG A 253 9.27 -37.93 -37.43
N ASP A 254 10.50 -38.39 -37.69
CA ASP A 254 10.90 -39.20 -38.81
C ASP A 254 10.99 -40.70 -38.40
#